data_9e68a9103576d82b16bf99d5043098c4
#
_entry.id   9e68a9103576d82b16bf99d5043098c4
#
_cell.length_a   1.000
_cell.length_b   1.000
_cell.length_c   1.000
_cell.angle_alpha   90.00
_cell.angle_beta   90.00
_cell.angle_gamma   90.00
#
_symmetry.space_group_name_H-M   'P 1'
#
loop_
_entity.id
_entity.type
_entity.pdbx_description
1 polymer ?
#
loop_
_entity_poly.entity_id
_entity_poly.type
_entity_poly.pdbx_seq_one_letter_code
_entity_poly.pdbx_strand_id
1 'polypeptide(L)'
;MWLVSEPIQDGGQWDMFVNLMEKYGIMPQSAMPESFQSSQSRMMNRFITRKLRENAATLRDNHSKGATIKDLRKEKEEMMATIYNMLCICLGTPPESFHWQIRDKKKKFRRFNNLTPLDFYKNHVDIILKDKLCLIHCPMSNKKLNEHYTVSYLGNVVGGKIISYANVEIDVMKRVAVKSIKSGEAVWFGCDVSKMFHRDLGVMDMDLYDYDLLFDTKFTMDKK
;
A
#
# COMPACT_ATOMS: atom_id res chain seq x y z
N MET A 1 10.86 15.23 -11.17
CA MET A 1 10.15 16.22 -10.35
C MET A 1 8.89 15.65 -9.67
N TRP A 2 8.17 14.78 -10.31
CA TRP A 2 6.94 14.14 -9.76
C TRP A 2 7.15 13.43 -8.40
N LEU A 3 8.22 12.66 -8.22
CA LEU A 3 8.51 11.95 -6.95
C LEU A 3 8.67 12.86 -5.72
N VAL A 4 8.99 14.14 -5.91
CA VAL A 4 9.17 15.11 -4.82
C VAL A 4 7.92 15.95 -4.60
N SER A 5 6.97 15.96 -5.55
CA SER A 5 5.69 16.65 -5.38
C SER A 5 4.80 15.97 -4.34
N GLU A 6 4.78 14.64 -4.34
CA GLU A 6 4.05 13.82 -3.36
C GLU A 6 4.87 12.60 -2.94
N PRO A 7 5.94 12.79 -2.13
CA PRO A 7 6.86 11.71 -1.79
C PRO A 7 6.27 10.68 -0.83
N ILE A 8 5.22 11.02 -0.12
CA ILE A 8 4.49 10.14 0.79
C ILE A 8 3.01 10.29 0.53
N GLN A 9 2.36 9.15 0.28
CA GLN A 9 0.90 9.03 0.19
C GLN A 9 0.43 8.00 1.21
N ASP A 10 -0.79 8.17 1.69
CA ASP A 10 -1.45 7.22 2.56
C ASP A 10 -2.23 6.23 1.70
N GLY A 11 -1.57 5.17 1.32
CA GLY A 11 -2.10 4.13 0.46
C GLY A 11 -0.99 3.26 -0.10
N GLY A 12 -1.35 2.26 -0.89
CA GLY A 12 -0.37 1.36 -1.48
C GLY A 12 -0.99 0.38 -2.46
N GLN A 13 -0.11 -0.42 -3.02
CA GLN A 13 -0.46 -1.50 -3.94
C GLN A 13 -0.18 -2.84 -3.29
N TRP A 14 -0.80 -3.90 -3.80
CA TRP A 14 -0.65 -5.26 -3.26
C TRP A 14 0.83 -5.67 -3.12
N ASP A 15 1.62 -5.53 -4.18
CA ASP A 15 3.04 -5.93 -4.16
C ASP A 15 3.88 -5.07 -3.20
N MET A 16 3.50 -3.82 -2.91
CA MET A 16 4.14 -3.02 -1.86
C MET A 16 3.95 -3.65 -0.49
N PHE A 17 2.73 -4.09 -0.19
CA PHE A 17 2.42 -4.78 1.05
C PHE A 17 3.18 -6.10 1.15
N VAL A 18 3.16 -6.91 0.09
CA VAL A 18 3.90 -8.20 0.02
C VAL A 18 5.40 -7.98 0.26
N ASN A 19 6.00 -6.99 -0.39
CA ASN A 19 7.42 -6.68 -0.22
C ASN A 19 7.78 -6.30 1.22
N LEU A 20 6.92 -5.55 1.91
CA LEU A 20 7.11 -5.23 3.33
C LEU A 20 7.04 -6.48 4.20
N MET A 21 6.03 -7.33 3.97
CA MET A 21 5.84 -8.57 4.71
C MET A 21 7.01 -9.56 4.54
N GLU A 22 7.45 -9.74 3.29
CA GLU A 22 8.56 -10.65 2.98
C GLU A 22 9.90 -10.16 3.58
N LYS A 23 10.12 -8.85 3.62
CA LYS A 23 11.38 -8.28 4.11
C LYS A 23 11.41 -8.08 5.62
N TYR A 24 10.34 -7.57 6.19
CA TYR A 24 10.31 -7.12 7.59
C TYR A 24 9.42 -7.97 8.48
N GLY A 25 8.58 -8.82 7.90
CA GLY A 25 7.59 -9.59 8.65
C GLY A 25 6.38 -8.74 9.06
N ILE A 26 5.64 -9.26 10.01
CA ILE A 26 4.47 -8.61 10.60
C ILE A 26 4.41 -8.93 12.10
N MET A 27 3.72 -8.09 12.84
CA MET A 27 3.42 -8.32 14.24
C MET A 27 1.93 -8.11 14.52
N PRO A 28 1.36 -8.75 15.54
CA PRO A 28 -0.02 -8.50 15.93
C PRO A 28 -0.18 -7.11 16.53
N GLN A 29 -1.37 -6.52 16.41
CA GLN A 29 -1.71 -5.21 16.97
C GLN A 29 -1.43 -5.09 18.48
N SER A 30 -1.51 -6.19 19.22
CA SER A 30 -1.17 -6.22 20.65
C SER A 30 0.31 -5.99 20.95
N ALA A 31 1.21 -6.24 19.98
CA ALA A 31 2.66 -5.99 20.13
C ALA A 31 3.05 -4.56 19.70
N MET A 32 2.30 -3.96 18.77
CA MET A 32 2.45 -2.58 18.35
C MET A 32 1.06 -1.98 18.14
N PRO A 33 0.45 -1.41 19.20
CA PRO A 33 -0.88 -0.83 19.11
C PRO A 33 -0.89 0.43 18.24
N GLU A 34 -2.05 0.74 17.69
CA GLU A 34 -2.22 1.94 16.90
C GLU A 34 -1.99 3.22 17.71
N SER A 35 -1.33 4.18 17.08
CA SER A 35 -1.20 5.54 17.58
C SER A 35 -2.31 6.43 17.00
N PHE A 36 -2.45 7.64 17.52
CA PHE A 36 -3.35 8.62 16.92
C PHE A 36 -2.99 8.90 15.45
N GLN A 37 -1.70 8.98 15.14
CA GLN A 37 -1.21 9.28 13.79
C GLN A 37 -1.36 8.10 12.82
N SER A 38 -1.44 6.85 13.29
CA SER A 38 -1.73 5.71 12.41
C SER A 38 -3.15 5.77 11.85
N SER A 39 -4.10 6.29 12.66
CA SER A 39 -5.50 6.49 12.24
C SER A 39 -5.74 7.81 11.50
N GLN A 40 -4.87 8.82 11.71
CA GLN A 40 -4.99 10.16 11.14
C GLN A 40 -3.62 10.68 10.64
N SER A 41 -3.08 10.01 9.63
CA SER A 41 -1.71 10.22 9.11
C SER A 41 -1.48 11.57 8.41
N ARG A 42 -2.53 12.32 8.06
CA ARG A 42 -2.45 13.52 7.22
C ARG A 42 -1.40 14.54 7.67
N MET A 43 -1.36 14.87 8.96
CA MET A 43 -0.41 15.87 9.46
C MET A 43 1.00 15.32 9.52
N MET A 44 1.18 14.06 9.95
CA MET A 44 2.47 13.38 9.91
C MET A 44 3.03 13.37 8.49
N ASN A 45 2.26 12.92 7.52
CA ASN A 45 2.65 12.87 6.11
C ASN A 45 3.02 14.26 5.57
N ARG A 46 2.30 15.32 5.97
CA ARG A 46 2.61 16.70 5.59
C ARG A 46 3.98 17.15 6.11
N PHE A 47 4.31 16.87 7.37
CA PHE A 47 5.59 17.26 7.94
C PHE A 47 6.75 16.46 7.33
N ILE A 48 6.58 15.15 7.16
CA ILE A 48 7.59 14.29 6.55
C ILE A 48 7.82 14.70 5.08
N THR A 49 6.74 14.96 4.32
CA THR A 49 6.84 15.48 2.95
C THR A 49 7.64 16.78 2.88
N ARG A 50 7.38 17.72 3.81
CA ARG A 50 8.14 18.98 3.87
C ARG A 50 9.62 18.71 4.12
N LYS A 51 9.94 17.82 5.07
CA LYS A 51 11.35 17.49 5.39
C LYS A 51 12.05 16.77 4.25
N LEU A 52 11.38 15.84 3.57
CA LEU A 52 11.93 15.17 2.39
C LEU A 52 12.22 16.14 1.24
N ARG A 53 11.37 17.14 1.03
CA ARG A 53 11.60 18.19 0.02
C ARG A 53 12.80 19.06 0.37
N GLU A 54 12.92 19.46 1.63
CA GLU A 54 14.09 20.20 2.15
C GLU A 54 15.38 19.39 1.94
N ASN A 55 15.38 18.13 2.34
CA ASN A 55 16.51 17.21 2.17
C ASN A 55 16.90 17.05 0.69
N ALA A 56 15.91 16.89 -0.19
CA ALA A 56 16.14 16.79 -1.63
C ALA A 56 16.73 18.09 -2.23
N ALA A 57 16.32 19.25 -1.75
CA ALA A 57 16.89 20.53 -2.16
C ALA A 57 18.36 20.65 -1.72
N THR A 58 18.68 20.29 -0.46
CA THR A 58 20.03 20.27 0.07
C THR A 58 20.96 19.36 -0.73
N LEU A 59 20.52 18.11 -1.01
CA LEU A 59 21.32 17.16 -1.82
C LEU A 59 21.59 17.67 -3.23
N ARG A 60 20.61 18.35 -3.86
CA ARG A 60 20.81 18.95 -5.19
C ARG A 60 21.79 20.11 -5.15
N ASP A 61 21.68 20.97 -4.15
CA ASP A 61 22.60 22.09 -3.96
C ASP A 61 24.04 21.59 -3.72
N ASN A 62 24.22 20.61 -2.84
CA ASN A 62 25.53 20.00 -2.57
C ASN A 62 26.10 19.31 -3.84
N HIS A 63 25.28 18.64 -4.61
CA HIS A 63 25.68 18.08 -5.90
C HIS A 63 26.15 19.17 -6.87
N SER A 64 25.43 20.29 -6.98
CA SER A 64 25.79 21.42 -7.84
C SER A 64 27.10 22.09 -7.42
N LYS A 65 27.45 21.99 -6.14
CA LYS A 65 28.72 22.47 -5.55
C LYS A 65 29.87 21.47 -5.67
N GLY A 66 29.63 20.31 -6.33
CA GLY A 66 30.69 19.33 -6.60
C GLY A 66 30.81 18.22 -5.56
N ALA A 67 29.85 18.04 -4.67
CA ALA A 67 29.85 16.91 -3.73
C ALA A 67 29.81 15.57 -4.48
N THR A 68 30.59 14.59 -4.02
CA THR A 68 30.64 13.26 -4.65
C THR A 68 29.36 12.46 -4.34
N ILE A 69 29.05 11.49 -5.19
CA ILE A 69 27.93 10.55 -4.95
C ILE A 69 28.11 9.82 -3.60
N LYS A 70 29.31 9.54 -3.18
CA LYS A 70 29.60 8.90 -1.89
C LYS A 70 29.19 9.81 -0.73
N ASP A 71 29.56 11.09 -0.81
CA ASP A 71 29.21 12.07 0.24
C ASP A 71 27.69 12.29 0.31
N LEU A 72 27.04 12.44 -0.86
CA LEU A 72 25.60 12.59 -0.94
C LEU A 72 24.83 11.38 -0.38
N ARG A 73 25.35 10.15 -0.58
CA ARG A 73 24.76 8.95 0.02
C ARG A 73 24.88 8.96 1.53
N LYS A 74 26.04 9.35 2.07
CA LYS A 74 26.22 9.45 3.51
C LYS A 74 25.29 10.49 4.12
N GLU A 75 25.22 11.67 3.53
CA GLU A 75 24.31 12.74 3.95
C GLU A 75 22.84 12.28 3.90
N LYS A 76 22.45 11.58 2.84
CA LYS A 76 21.12 10.98 2.74
C LYS A 76 20.82 10.02 3.89
N GLU A 77 21.77 9.22 4.35
CA GLU A 77 21.56 8.29 5.48
C GLU A 77 21.28 9.06 6.77
N GLU A 78 22.01 10.13 7.03
CA GLU A 78 21.78 11.02 8.19
C GLU A 78 20.39 11.70 8.10
N MET A 79 20.01 12.16 6.90
CA MET A 79 18.67 12.69 6.64
C MET A 79 17.58 11.65 6.87
N MET A 80 17.80 10.41 6.46
CA MET A 80 16.83 9.31 6.67
C MET A 80 16.71 8.92 8.14
N ALA A 81 17.79 9.02 8.92
CA ALA A 81 17.72 8.82 10.38
C ALA A 81 16.78 9.86 11.04
N THR A 82 16.80 11.11 10.58
CA THR A 82 15.86 12.15 11.03
C THR A 82 14.41 11.78 10.67
N ILE A 83 14.14 11.31 9.44
CA ILE A 83 12.81 10.87 9.02
C ILE A 83 12.34 9.68 9.86
N TYR A 84 13.22 8.70 10.11
CA TYR A 84 12.92 7.56 10.97
C TYR A 84 12.54 7.99 12.40
N ASN A 85 13.28 8.92 12.98
CA ASN A 85 12.95 9.47 14.29
C ASN A 85 11.58 10.17 14.31
N MET A 86 11.24 10.94 13.27
CA MET A 86 9.89 11.53 13.13
C MET A 86 8.79 10.46 13.08
N LEU A 87 9.03 9.37 12.37
CA LEU A 87 8.09 8.23 12.32
C LEU A 87 7.97 7.56 13.69
N CYS A 88 9.08 7.32 14.40
CA CYS A 88 9.06 6.73 15.74
C CYS A 88 8.31 7.61 16.76
N ILE A 89 8.44 8.92 16.68
CA ILE A 89 7.67 9.85 17.52
C ILE A 89 6.17 9.76 17.24
N CYS A 90 5.80 9.64 15.98
CA CYS A 90 4.40 9.61 15.55
C CYS A 90 3.73 8.25 15.71
N LEU A 91 4.44 7.17 15.43
CA LEU A 91 3.89 5.82 15.32
C LEU A 91 4.35 4.87 16.42
N GLY A 92 5.34 5.25 17.21
CA GLY A 92 6.06 4.37 18.13
C GLY A 92 7.26 3.69 17.48
N THR A 93 8.19 3.25 18.30
CA THR A 93 9.36 2.48 17.84
C THR A 93 8.97 1.02 17.67
N PRO A 94 9.13 0.43 16.46
CA PRO A 94 8.83 -0.98 16.26
C PRO A 94 9.70 -1.86 17.16
N PRO A 95 9.14 -2.83 17.90
CA PRO A 95 9.93 -3.74 18.71
C PRO A 95 10.70 -4.72 17.82
N GLU A 96 11.96 -5.00 18.18
CA GLU A 96 12.78 -6.03 17.50
C GLU A 96 12.23 -7.43 17.73
N SER A 97 11.68 -7.67 18.92
CA SER A 97 10.99 -8.90 19.28
C SER A 97 9.83 -8.62 20.24
N PHE A 98 8.88 -9.53 20.28
CA PHE A 98 7.69 -9.40 21.12
C PHE A 98 7.24 -10.76 21.68
N HIS A 99 6.37 -10.70 22.68
CA HIS A 99 5.68 -11.88 23.22
C HIS A 99 4.26 -11.92 22.66
N TRP A 100 3.84 -13.09 22.19
CA TRP A 100 2.50 -13.28 21.67
C TRP A 100 1.73 -14.31 22.47
N GLN A 101 0.52 -13.96 22.86
CA GLN A 101 -0.38 -14.81 23.60
C GLN A 101 -1.70 -14.93 22.86
N ILE A 102 -2.19 -16.14 22.67
CA ILE A 102 -3.42 -16.42 21.96
C ILE A 102 -4.16 -17.61 22.58
N ARG A 103 -5.48 -17.61 22.46
CA ARG A 103 -6.27 -18.83 22.58
C ARG A 103 -6.57 -19.34 21.18
N ASP A 104 -6.12 -20.56 20.87
CA ASP A 104 -6.35 -21.19 19.59
C ASP A 104 -7.84 -21.52 19.35
N LYS A 105 -8.18 -22.01 18.16
CA LYS A 105 -9.56 -22.41 17.81
C LYS A 105 -10.18 -23.42 18.79
N LYS A 106 -9.35 -24.21 19.48
CA LYS A 106 -9.77 -25.16 20.53
C LYS A 106 -9.79 -24.52 21.92
N LYS A 107 -9.71 -23.19 22.03
CA LYS A 107 -9.66 -22.40 23.26
C LYS A 107 -8.45 -22.70 24.15
N LYS A 108 -7.44 -23.43 23.66
CA LYS A 108 -6.20 -23.70 24.40
C LYS A 108 -5.31 -22.48 24.40
N PHE A 109 -4.82 -22.08 25.58
CA PHE A 109 -3.87 -20.98 25.73
C PHE A 109 -2.52 -21.37 25.14
N ARG A 110 -1.96 -20.46 24.34
CA ARG A 110 -0.62 -20.56 23.76
C ARG A 110 0.14 -19.28 24.07
N ARG A 111 1.41 -19.43 24.40
CA ARG A 111 2.34 -18.31 24.59
C ARG A 111 3.60 -18.57 23.80
N PHE A 112 4.02 -17.56 23.03
CA PHE A 112 5.25 -17.55 22.28
C PHE A 112 6.09 -16.35 22.76
N ASN A 113 7.36 -16.58 23.04
CA ASN A 113 8.24 -15.58 23.60
C ASN A 113 9.32 -15.22 22.58
N ASN A 114 9.76 -13.97 22.58
CA ASN A 114 10.87 -13.46 21.78
C ASN A 114 10.72 -13.73 20.27
N LEU A 115 9.50 -13.59 19.76
CA LEU A 115 9.25 -13.68 18.32
C LEU A 115 9.74 -12.42 17.65
N THR A 116 10.53 -12.55 16.59
CA THR A 116 10.73 -11.43 15.66
C THR A 116 9.53 -11.29 14.71
N PRO A 117 9.30 -10.13 14.11
CA PRO A 117 8.24 -9.96 13.11
C PRO A 117 8.33 -10.96 11.94
N LEU A 118 9.55 -11.31 11.51
CA LEU A 118 9.78 -12.31 10.46
C LEU A 118 9.45 -13.73 10.91
N ASP A 119 9.80 -14.11 12.17
CA ASP A 119 9.45 -15.41 12.71
C ASP A 119 7.93 -15.56 12.84
N PHE A 120 7.27 -14.50 13.28
CA PHE A 120 5.80 -14.49 13.36
C PHE A 120 5.18 -14.67 11.98
N TYR A 121 5.64 -13.93 10.97
CA TYR A 121 5.15 -14.06 9.60
C TYR A 121 5.36 -15.48 9.06
N LYS A 122 6.56 -16.04 9.17
CA LYS A 122 6.89 -17.34 8.58
C LYS A 122 6.23 -18.53 9.28
N ASN A 123 6.02 -18.45 10.60
CA ASN A 123 5.61 -19.60 11.40
C ASN A 123 4.15 -19.54 11.88
N HIS A 124 3.51 -18.37 11.82
CA HIS A 124 2.17 -18.18 12.40
C HIS A 124 1.17 -17.52 11.43
N VAL A 125 1.64 -17.05 10.26
CA VAL A 125 0.77 -16.53 9.20
C VAL A 125 0.72 -17.56 8.08
N ASP A 126 -0.40 -18.29 8.00
CA ASP A 126 -0.60 -19.39 7.06
C ASP A 126 -1.10 -18.90 5.69
N ILE A 127 -0.38 -17.93 5.12
CA ILE A 127 -0.71 -17.37 3.79
C ILE A 127 0.59 -17.10 3.03
N ILE A 128 0.71 -17.68 1.83
CA ILE A 128 1.82 -17.41 0.92
C ILE A 128 1.45 -16.21 0.03
N LEU A 129 1.82 -15.02 0.47
CA LEU A 129 1.43 -13.77 -0.19
C LEU A 129 2.12 -13.58 -1.55
N LYS A 130 3.37 -14.02 -1.69
CA LYS A 130 4.18 -13.86 -2.91
C LYS A 130 3.61 -14.57 -4.15
N ASP A 131 2.77 -15.60 -3.93
CA ASP A 131 2.16 -16.38 -5.00
C ASP A 131 0.81 -15.78 -5.46
N LYS A 132 0.33 -14.74 -4.81
CA LYS A 132 -0.87 -14.02 -5.21
C LYS A 132 -0.56 -13.01 -6.31
N LEU A 133 -1.47 -12.88 -7.26
CA LEU A 133 -1.35 -11.99 -8.41
C LEU A 133 -2.40 -10.88 -8.32
N CYS A 134 -1.99 -9.66 -8.62
CA CYS A 134 -2.90 -8.54 -8.74
C CYS A 134 -3.51 -8.50 -10.15
N LEU A 135 -4.83 -8.74 -10.23
CA LEU A 135 -5.60 -8.57 -11.46
C LEU A 135 -6.14 -7.15 -11.54
N ILE A 136 -6.10 -6.55 -12.71
CA ILE A 136 -6.78 -5.30 -13.01
C ILE A 136 -7.69 -5.46 -14.22
N HIS A 137 -8.71 -4.63 -14.31
CA HIS A 137 -9.46 -4.41 -15.52
C HIS A 137 -9.31 -2.94 -15.91
N CYS A 138 -8.50 -2.70 -16.92
CA CYS A 138 -8.24 -1.37 -17.44
C CYS A 138 -8.47 -1.36 -18.95
N PRO A 139 -9.69 -1.04 -19.44
CA PRO A 139 -10.09 -1.16 -20.84
C PRO A 139 -9.63 0.01 -21.71
N MET A 140 -8.57 0.71 -21.34
CA MET A 140 -8.03 1.82 -22.11
C MET A 140 -7.37 1.34 -23.41
N SER A 141 -7.55 2.06 -24.53
CA SER A 141 -7.02 1.71 -25.85
C SER A 141 -5.50 1.50 -25.91
N ASN A 142 -4.75 2.16 -25.03
CA ASN A 142 -3.30 2.02 -24.90
C ASN A 142 -2.86 0.91 -23.95
N LYS A 143 -3.80 0.12 -23.39
CA LYS A 143 -3.52 -0.98 -22.47
C LYS A 143 -4.20 -2.26 -22.92
N LYS A 144 -3.41 -3.12 -23.54
CA LYS A 144 -3.92 -4.40 -24.03
C LYS A 144 -4.35 -5.32 -22.91
N LEU A 145 -5.41 -6.06 -23.12
CA LEU A 145 -5.82 -7.15 -22.24
C LEU A 145 -4.85 -8.34 -22.36
N ASN A 146 -4.78 -9.15 -21.32
CA ASN A 146 -3.87 -10.29 -21.18
C ASN A 146 -2.37 -9.94 -21.23
N GLU A 147 -2.05 -8.71 -20.88
CA GLU A 147 -0.69 -8.20 -20.76
C GLU A 147 -0.38 -7.81 -19.31
N HIS A 148 0.91 -7.83 -18.96
CA HIS A 148 1.40 -7.37 -17.67
C HIS A 148 1.82 -5.91 -17.74
N TYR A 149 1.46 -5.18 -16.69
CA TYR A 149 1.79 -3.77 -16.54
C TYR A 149 2.45 -3.50 -15.19
N THR A 150 3.30 -2.50 -15.18
CA THR A 150 3.91 -1.97 -13.95
C THR A 150 3.81 -0.44 -13.94
N VAL A 151 4.06 0.15 -12.77
CA VAL A 151 4.23 1.59 -12.63
C VAL A 151 5.68 1.87 -12.26
N SER A 152 6.38 2.60 -13.12
CA SER A 152 7.77 2.97 -12.89
C SER A 152 7.93 3.79 -11.60
N TYR A 153 8.97 3.50 -10.84
CA TYR A 153 9.33 4.19 -9.59
C TYR A 153 8.31 4.09 -8.45
N LEU A 154 7.37 3.15 -8.51
CA LEU A 154 6.37 2.95 -7.46
C LEU A 154 6.83 2.00 -6.34
N GLY A 155 7.99 1.34 -6.46
CA GLY A 155 8.51 0.41 -5.46
C GLY A 155 8.81 1.10 -4.13
N ASN A 156 8.43 0.47 -3.02
CA ASN A 156 8.59 0.98 -1.65
C ASN A 156 9.71 0.27 -0.86
N VAL A 157 10.25 -0.83 -1.38
CA VAL A 157 11.28 -1.64 -0.72
C VAL A 157 12.47 -1.85 -1.64
N VAL A 158 13.66 -1.45 -1.20
CA VAL A 158 14.90 -1.68 -1.95
C VAL A 158 15.15 -3.19 -2.04
N GLY A 159 15.31 -3.70 -3.28
CA GLY A 159 15.45 -5.13 -3.57
C GLY A 159 14.14 -5.91 -3.54
N GLY A 160 13.01 -5.25 -3.35
CA GLY A 160 11.68 -5.87 -3.43
C GLY A 160 11.27 -6.24 -4.86
N LYS A 161 10.24 -7.08 -4.97
CA LYS A 161 9.63 -7.45 -6.25
C LYS A 161 9.03 -6.21 -6.93
N ILE A 162 9.17 -6.14 -8.24
CA ILE A 162 8.54 -5.10 -9.05
C ILE A 162 7.02 -5.27 -8.97
N ILE A 163 6.31 -4.16 -8.79
CA ILE A 163 4.84 -4.14 -8.79
C ILE A 163 4.34 -4.60 -10.16
N SER A 164 3.45 -5.58 -10.17
CA SER A 164 2.94 -6.19 -11.39
C SER A 164 1.43 -6.34 -11.35
N TYR A 165 0.80 -5.95 -12.44
CA TYR A 165 -0.63 -6.10 -12.68
C TYR A 165 -0.86 -6.92 -13.94
N ALA A 166 -1.73 -7.92 -13.87
CA ALA A 166 -2.25 -8.58 -15.07
C ALA A 166 -3.57 -7.90 -15.49
N ASN A 167 -3.58 -7.27 -16.66
CA ASN A 167 -4.78 -6.63 -17.21
C ASN A 167 -5.65 -7.69 -17.89
N VAL A 168 -6.84 -7.92 -17.37
CA VAL A 168 -7.72 -9.01 -17.83
C VAL A 168 -9.12 -8.49 -18.12
N GLU A 169 -9.91 -9.29 -18.85
CA GLU A 169 -11.33 -9.03 -19.02
C GLU A 169 -12.08 -9.06 -17.70
N ILE A 170 -13.09 -8.21 -17.56
CA ILE A 170 -13.85 -8.09 -16.31
C ILE A 170 -14.48 -9.42 -15.89
N ASP A 171 -14.91 -10.24 -16.82
CA ASP A 171 -15.51 -11.54 -16.54
C ASP A 171 -14.48 -12.56 -16.03
N VAL A 172 -13.21 -12.46 -16.47
CA VAL A 172 -12.12 -13.26 -15.89
C VAL A 172 -11.92 -12.87 -14.44
N MET A 173 -11.84 -11.57 -14.15
CA MET A 173 -11.68 -11.05 -12.79
C MET A 173 -12.83 -11.51 -11.88
N LYS A 174 -14.08 -11.39 -12.32
CA LYS A 174 -15.26 -11.84 -11.58
C LYS A 174 -15.21 -13.35 -11.28
N ARG A 175 -14.90 -14.18 -12.28
CA ARG A 175 -14.79 -15.65 -12.10
C ARG A 175 -13.69 -16.02 -11.11
N VAL A 176 -12.52 -15.37 -11.16
CA VAL A 176 -11.43 -15.62 -10.24
C VAL A 176 -11.83 -15.23 -8.83
N ALA A 177 -12.43 -14.05 -8.63
CA ALA A 177 -12.92 -13.59 -7.35
C ALA A 177 -13.96 -14.56 -6.74
N VAL A 178 -14.94 -14.97 -7.51
CA VAL A 178 -15.95 -15.95 -7.06
C VAL A 178 -15.31 -17.30 -6.69
N LYS A 179 -14.34 -17.78 -7.48
CA LYS A 179 -13.60 -19.02 -7.18
C LYS A 179 -12.83 -18.91 -5.89
N SER A 180 -12.11 -17.80 -5.66
CA SER A 180 -11.35 -17.54 -4.44
C SER A 180 -12.26 -17.55 -3.20
N ILE A 181 -13.36 -16.81 -3.24
CA ILE A 181 -14.33 -16.75 -2.14
C ILE A 181 -14.93 -18.14 -1.85
N LYS A 182 -15.30 -18.90 -2.88
CA LYS A 182 -15.83 -20.26 -2.73
C LYS A 182 -14.82 -21.24 -2.14
N SER A 183 -13.52 -21.01 -2.34
CA SER A 183 -12.45 -21.81 -1.71
C SER A 183 -12.10 -21.35 -0.29
N GLY A 184 -12.79 -20.36 0.26
CA GLY A 184 -12.56 -19.81 1.58
C GLY A 184 -11.45 -18.77 1.65
N GLU A 185 -10.94 -18.30 0.50
CA GLU A 185 -9.93 -17.25 0.43
C GLU A 185 -10.59 -15.88 0.20
N ALA A 186 -10.29 -14.92 1.07
CA ALA A 186 -10.73 -13.54 0.89
C ALA A 186 -10.03 -12.88 -0.31
N VAL A 187 -10.77 -12.02 -1.01
CA VAL A 187 -10.24 -11.22 -2.12
C VAL A 187 -10.00 -9.80 -1.64
N TRP A 188 -8.78 -9.34 -1.79
CA TRP A 188 -8.49 -7.92 -1.61
C TRP A 188 -8.97 -7.15 -2.85
N PHE A 189 -9.84 -6.17 -2.62
CA PHE A 189 -10.60 -5.53 -3.68
C PHE A 189 -10.45 -4.00 -3.62
N GLY A 190 -10.30 -3.39 -4.78
CA GLY A 190 -10.33 -1.94 -4.95
C GLY A 190 -10.98 -1.57 -6.28
N CYS A 191 -11.81 -0.53 -6.27
CA CYS A 191 -12.41 0.01 -7.48
C CYS A 191 -12.69 1.51 -7.35
N ASP A 192 -12.90 2.17 -8.50
CA ASP A 192 -13.36 3.57 -8.54
C ASP A 192 -14.88 3.59 -8.33
N VAL A 193 -15.29 3.94 -7.13
CA VAL A 193 -16.72 3.98 -6.72
C VAL A 193 -17.26 5.40 -6.56
N SER A 194 -16.40 6.41 -6.56
CA SER A 194 -16.76 7.76 -6.11
C SER A 194 -17.86 8.43 -6.93
N LYS A 195 -18.02 8.06 -8.20
CA LYS A 195 -18.97 8.67 -9.13
C LYS A 195 -20.37 8.07 -9.04
N MET A 196 -20.46 6.80 -8.64
CA MET A 196 -21.68 6.00 -8.62
C MET A 196 -21.97 5.47 -7.22
N PHE A 197 -21.57 6.22 -6.20
CA PHE A 197 -21.71 5.83 -4.81
C PHE A 197 -22.40 6.91 -3.99
N HIS A 198 -23.55 6.59 -3.42
CA HIS A 198 -24.23 7.44 -2.43
C HIS A 198 -23.86 6.97 -1.03
N ARG A 199 -23.05 7.76 -0.33
CA ARG A 199 -22.45 7.37 0.97
C ARG A 199 -23.49 7.13 2.05
N ASP A 200 -24.47 8.03 2.17
CA ASP A 200 -25.45 7.99 3.26
C ASP A 200 -26.41 6.79 3.13
N LEU A 201 -26.71 6.39 1.90
CA LEU A 201 -27.55 5.23 1.62
C LEU A 201 -26.74 3.93 1.50
N GLY A 202 -25.42 4.00 1.37
CA GLY A 202 -24.58 2.83 1.13
C GLY A 202 -24.88 2.13 -0.21
N VAL A 203 -25.37 2.87 -1.21
CA VAL A 203 -25.78 2.33 -2.50
C VAL A 203 -24.74 2.64 -3.56
N MET A 204 -24.38 1.62 -4.35
CA MET A 204 -23.61 1.76 -5.59
C MET A 204 -24.48 1.31 -6.75
N ASP A 205 -24.77 2.23 -7.67
CA ASP A 205 -25.64 1.96 -8.81
C ASP A 205 -25.17 2.76 -10.03
N MET A 206 -25.23 2.17 -11.21
CA MET A 206 -24.93 2.85 -12.47
C MET A 206 -25.96 3.92 -12.81
N ASP A 207 -27.21 3.73 -12.36
CA ASP A 207 -28.34 4.61 -12.58
C ASP A 207 -28.64 5.49 -11.36
N LEU A 208 -27.62 5.75 -10.50
CA LEU A 208 -27.76 6.55 -9.29
C LEU A 208 -28.28 7.97 -9.56
N TYR A 209 -27.94 8.51 -10.73
CA TYR A 209 -28.38 9.83 -11.18
C TYR A 209 -29.03 9.70 -12.56
N ASP A 210 -30.28 10.12 -12.64
CA ASP A 210 -31.00 10.24 -13.92
C ASP A 210 -30.64 11.57 -14.59
N TYR A 211 -29.59 11.56 -15.38
CA TYR A 211 -29.10 12.77 -16.06
C TYR A 211 -30.06 13.26 -17.16
N ASP A 212 -30.82 12.34 -17.79
CA ASP A 212 -31.84 12.72 -18.78
C ASP A 212 -32.93 13.57 -18.09
N LEU A 213 -33.44 13.11 -16.96
CA LEU A 213 -34.46 13.82 -16.19
C LEU A 213 -33.94 15.14 -15.62
N LEU A 214 -32.68 15.17 -15.15
CA LEU A 214 -32.11 16.34 -14.46
C LEU A 214 -31.66 17.44 -15.42
N PHE A 215 -31.09 17.05 -16.57
CA PHE A 215 -30.34 17.97 -17.44
C PHE A 215 -30.70 17.86 -18.92
N ASP A 216 -31.69 17.04 -19.28
CA ASP A 216 -32.08 16.73 -20.67
C ASP A 216 -30.85 16.32 -21.52
N THR A 217 -29.96 15.49 -20.95
CA THR A 217 -28.73 15.06 -21.60
C THR A 217 -28.26 13.69 -21.15
N LYS A 218 -27.45 13.03 -21.99
CA LYS A 218 -26.82 11.75 -21.70
C LYS A 218 -25.31 11.86 -21.67
N PHE A 219 -24.69 11.32 -20.61
CA PHE A 219 -23.24 11.16 -20.57
C PHE A 219 -22.87 9.81 -21.18
N THR A 220 -22.32 9.83 -22.40
CA THR A 220 -22.03 8.60 -23.18
C THR A 220 -20.55 8.24 -23.19
N MET A 221 -19.69 9.08 -22.59
CA MET A 221 -18.24 8.82 -22.53
C MET A 221 -17.92 7.76 -21.50
N ASP A 222 -17.24 6.71 -21.92
CA ASP A 222 -16.63 5.70 -21.05
C ASP A 222 -15.09 5.77 -21.07
N LYS A 223 -14.42 4.84 -20.39
CA LYS A 223 -12.94 4.79 -20.31
C LYS A 223 -12.27 4.03 -21.48
N LYS A 224 -13.02 3.66 -22.50
CA LYS A 224 -12.46 2.94 -23.68
C LYS A 224 -11.59 3.82 -24.54
#